data_33d928f08ecd4c213d98a03e29d0c9c6
#
_entry.id   33d928f08ecd4c213d98a03e29d0c9c6
#
_cell.length_a   1.000
_cell.length_b   1.000
_cell.length_c   1.000
_cell.angle_alpha   90.00
_cell.angle_beta   90.00
_cell.angle_gamma   90.00
#
_symmetry.space_group_name_H-M   'P 1'
#
loop_
_entity.id
_entity.type
_entity.pdbx_description
1 polymer ?
#
loop_
_entity_poly.entity_id
_entity_poly.type
_entity_poly.pdbx_seq_one_letter_code
_entity_poly.pdbx_strand_id
1 'polypeptide(L)'
;MSFSQSERCAAMATPPTPTTSYSASDPGFAALPLDELLTGEADLIARIKLCYGTDRDSFERDVLTLVRRYAACVHLLPATADNYFSKPGGLLRLGLETAFFSLQGTDAHIFSGRMSISARRQLEPRWRHATFIAGLCCELH
;
A
#
# COMPACT_ATOMS: atom_id res chain seq x y z
N MET A 1 15.83 59.76 9.46
CA MET A 1 16.50 58.47 9.71
C MET A 1 15.66 57.38 9.13
N SER A 2 15.89 57.08 7.83
CA SER A 2 15.15 56.07 7.07
C SER A 2 15.96 54.78 7.10
N PHE A 3 15.42 53.76 7.75
CA PHE A 3 15.99 52.41 7.67
C PHE A 3 15.45 51.69 6.42
N SER A 4 16.35 51.42 5.53
CA SER A 4 16.13 50.67 4.29
C SER A 4 15.80 49.20 4.60
N GLN A 5 14.58 48.75 4.19
CA GLN A 5 14.10 47.36 4.29
C GLN A 5 14.54 46.47 3.10
N SER A 6 15.74 46.70 2.56
CA SER A 6 16.12 46.09 1.28
C SER A 6 17.13 44.93 1.36
N GLU A 7 17.34 44.27 2.51
CA GLU A 7 18.36 43.21 2.61
C GLU A 7 17.94 41.94 3.34
N ARG A 8 16.73 41.42 3.09
CA ARG A 8 16.40 40.06 3.56
C ARG A 8 15.64 39.24 2.51
N CYS A 9 16.12 39.23 1.28
CA CYS A 9 15.87 38.14 0.38
C CYS A 9 17.11 37.24 0.34
N ALA A 10 17.46 36.66 1.50
CA ALA A 10 18.43 35.60 1.55
C ALA A 10 17.87 34.40 0.82
N ALA A 11 18.52 34.04 -0.27
CA ALA A 11 18.27 32.88 -1.10
C ALA A 11 17.92 31.65 -0.26
N MET A 12 16.68 31.16 -0.39
CA MET A 12 16.35 29.81 0.01
C MET A 12 17.12 28.87 -0.92
N ALA A 13 18.28 28.40 -0.44
CA ALA A 13 19.05 27.37 -1.11
C ALA A 13 18.14 26.14 -1.20
N THR A 14 17.73 25.77 -2.38
CA THR A 14 17.10 24.49 -2.68
C THR A 14 17.99 23.39 -2.12
N PRO A 15 17.46 22.47 -1.26
CA PRO A 15 18.27 21.36 -0.80
C PRO A 15 18.75 20.55 -2.02
N PRO A 16 20.01 20.08 -2.00
CA PRO A 16 20.53 19.28 -3.10
C PRO A 16 19.65 18.04 -3.26
N THR A 17 19.04 17.87 -4.43
CA THR A 17 18.36 16.63 -4.81
C THR A 17 19.38 15.50 -4.67
N PRO A 18 19.12 14.46 -3.88
CA PRO A 18 20.01 13.32 -3.80
C PRO A 18 20.05 12.66 -5.18
N THR A 19 21.10 12.92 -5.93
CA THR A 19 21.38 12.22 -7.17
C THR A 19 21.84 10.83 -6.77
N THR A 20 20.93 9.89 -6.65
CA THR A 20 21.27 8.48 -6.49
C THR A 20 21.81 8.03 -7.83
N SER A 21 23.12 8.19 -8.04
CA SER A 21 23.80 7.59 -9.18
C SER A 21 23.88 6.08 -8.91
N TYR A 22 22.99 5.33 -9.52
CA TYR A 22 23.15 3.88 -9.59
C TYR A 22 24.47 3.62 -10.34
N SER A 23 25.43 3.07 -9.63
CA SER A 23 26.67 2.63 -10.26
C SER A 23 26.32 1.49 -11.22
N ALA A 24 26.83 1.55 -12.45
CA ALA A 24 26.68 0.46 -13.42
C ALA A 24 27.29 -0.88 -12.93
N SER A 25 28.01 -0.85 -11.83
CA SER A 25 28.61 -2.01 -11.16
C SER A 25 27.73 -2.59 -10.02
N ASP A 26 26.58 -1.96 -9.70
CA ASP A 26 25.66 -2.52 -8.70
C ASP A 26 24.88 -3.68 -9.35
N PRO A 27 25.06 -4.93 -8.88
CA PRO A 27 24.39 -6.08 -9.47
C PRO A 27 22.86 -6.05 -9.28
N GLY A 28 22.33 -5.09 -8.50
CA GLY A 28 20.92 -5.03 -8.15
C GLY A 28 20.49 -6.22 -7.29
N PHE A 29 19.16 -6.36 -7.12
CA PHE A 29 18.57 -7.50 -6.42
C PHE A 29 18.13 -8.57 -7.42
N ALA A 30 18.47 -9.83 -7.12
CA ALA A 30 17.97 -10.95 -7.91
C ALA A 30 16.44 -11.02 -7.83
N ALA A 31 15.79 -11.26 -8.97
CA ALA A 31 14.35 -11.47 -8.99
C ALA A 31 13.98 -12.73 -8.16
N LEU A 32 13.01 -12.60 -7.27
CA LEU A 32 12.52 -13.69 -6.43
C LEU A 32 11.31 -14.36 -7.12
N PRO A 33 11.12 -15.69 -6.96
CA PRO A 33 9.87 -16.34 -7.31
C PRO A 33 8.69 -15.70 -6.56
N LEU A 34 7.56 -15.56 -7.24
CA LEU A 34 6.37 -14.90 -6.66
C LEU A 34 5.90 -15.58 -5.36
N ASP A 35 5.96 -16.92 -5.32
CA ASP A 35 5.55 -17.68 -4.13
C ASP A 35 6.47 -17.44 -2.93
N GLU A 36 7.76 -17.22 -3.15
CA GLU A 36 8.71 -16.87 -2.11
C GLU A 36 8.40 -15.47 -1.54
N LEU A 37 8.13 -14.52 -2.44
CA LEU A 37 7.74 -13.16 -2.08
C LEU A 37 6.46 -13.13 -1.23
N LEU A 38 5.46 -13.91 -1.61
CA LEU A 38 4.20 -14.05 -0.86
C LEU A 38 4.36 -14.82 0.45
N THR A 39 5.29 -15.77 0.51
CA THR A 39 5.61 -16.48 1.75
C THR A 39 6.18 -15.51 2.81
N GLY A 40 6.97 -14.53 2.40
CA GLY A 40 7.46 -13.47 3.26
C GLY A 40 6.35 -12.62 3.90
N GLU A 41 5.18 -12.54 3.25
CA GLU A 41 4.02 -11.77 3.71
C GLU A 41 2.86 -12.65 4.25
N ALA A 42 3.12 -13.93 4.48
CA ALA A 42 2.08 -14.92 4.84
C ALA A 42 1.28 -14.53 6.09
N ASP A 43 1.93 -14.00 7.12
CA ASP A 43 1.27 -13.57 8.35
C ASP A 43 0.31 -12.42 8.12
N LEU A 44 0.70 -11.44 7.30
CA LEU A 44 -0.14 -10.30 6.97
C LEU A 44 -1.32 -10.72 6.10
N ILE A 45 -1.09 -11.60 5.13
CA ILE A 45 -2.15 -12.19 4.29
C ILE A 45 -3.15 -12.99 5.15
N ALA A 46 -2.67 -13.74 6.14
CA ALA A 46 -3.53 -14.48 7.08
C ALA A 46 -4.39 -13.51 7.92
N ARG A 47 -3.83 -12.40 8.39
CA ARG A 47 -4.57 -11.36 9.11
C ARG A 47 -5.62 -10.68 8.23
N ILE A 48 -5.29 -10.37 6.97
CA ILE A 48 -6.25 -9.86 5.98
C ILE A 48 -7.41 -10.84 5.80
N LYS A 49 -7.12 -12.14 5.67
CA LYS A 49 -8.14 -13.18 5.55
C LYS A 49 -9.12 -13.18 6.72
N LEU A 50 -8.62 -13.06 7.95
CA LEU A 50 -9.45 -12.99 9.15
C LEU A 50 -10.35 -11.75 9.14
N CYS A 51 -9.82 -10.58 8.78
CA CYS A 51 -10.60 -9.33 8.68
C CYS A 51 -11.61 -9.37 7.54
N TYR A 52 -11.31 -10.08 6.47
CA TYR A 52 -12.20 -10.15 5.30
C TYR A 52 -13.48 -10.92 5.59
N GLY A 53 -13.39 -11.98 6.41
CA GLY A 53 -14.56 -12.70 6.93
C GLY A 53 -15.32 -13.53 5.89
N THR A 54 -14.69 -13.90 4.76
CA THR A 54 -15.26 -14.81 3.75
C THR A 54 -14.75 -16.23 3.92
N ASP A 55 -15.43 -17.19 3.26
CA ASP A 55 -14.92 -18.55 3.17
C ASP A 55 -13.58 -18.61 2.43
N ARG A 56 -12.90 -19.74 2.58
CA ARG A 56 -11.57 -19.95 2.02
C ARG A 56 -11.53 -19.80 0.50
N ASP A 57 -12.48 -20.42 -0.19
CA ASP A 57 -12.48 -20.51 -1.65
C ASP A 57 -12.75 -19.13 -2.28
N SER A 58 -13.68 -18.37 -1.69
CA SER A 58 -13.95 -16.99 -2.09
C SER A 58 -12.74 -16.09 -1.85
N PHE A 59 -12.05 -16.24 -0.71
CA PHE A 59 -10.84 -15.47 -0.43
C PHE A 59 -9.72 -15.78 -1.44
N GLU A 60 -9.47 -17.05 -1.73
CA GLU A 60 -8.43 -17.44 -2.69
C GLU A 60 -8.73 -16.94 -4.10
N ARG A 61 -9.98 -17.04 -4.54
CA ARG A 61 -10.41 -16.58 -5.86
C ARG A 61 -10.36 -15.06 -6.02
N ASP A 62 -10.91 -14.34 -5.05
CA ASP A 62 -11.23 -12.92 -5.21
C ASP A 62 -10.10 -12.01 -4.64
N VAL A 63 -9.46 -12.44 -3.56
CA VAL A 63 -8.46 -11.63 -2.84
C VAL A 63 -7.03 -12.10 -3.16
N LEU A 64 -6.74 -13.39 -2.96
CA LEU A 64 -5.37 -13.89 -3.13
C LEU A 64 -4.91 -13.80 -4.58
N THR A 65 -5.82 -14.01 -5.54
CA THR A 65 -5.53 -13.82 -6.97
C THR A 65 -5.14 -12.36 -7.26
N LEU A 66 -5.83 -11.40 -6.65
CA LEU A 66 -5.51 -9.98 -6.80
C LEU A 66 -4.15 -9.64 -6.15
N VAL A 67 -3.91 -10.14 -4.93
CA VAL A 67 -2.62 -9.96 -4.25
C VAL A 67 -1.47 -10.54 -5.08
N ARG A 68 -1.63 -11.71 -5.70
CA ARG A 68 -0.63 -12.30 -6.59
C ARG A 68 -0.33 -11.40 -7.79
N ARG A 69 -1.35 -10.84 -8.42
CA ARG A 69 -1.19 -9.92 -9.56
C ARG A 69 -0.49 -8.63 -9.13
N TYR A 70 -0.90 -8.07 -8.00
CA TYR A 70 -0.26 -6.89 -7.43
C TYR A 70 1.23 -7.16 -7.12
N ALA A 71 1.53 -8.25 -6.41
CA ALA A 71 2.89 -8.65 -6.10
C ALA A 71 3.75 -8.88 -7.36
N ALA A 72 3.17 -9.43 -8.43
CA ALA A 72 3.87 -9.58 -9.71
C ALA A 72 4.19 -8.23 -10.37
N CYS A 73 3.32 -7.22 -10.20
CA CYS A 73 3.55 -5.88 -10.74
C CYS A 73 4.60 -5.10 -9.95
N VAL A 74 4.50 -5.10 -8.62
CA VAL A 74 5.39 -4.29 -7.76
C VAL A 74 6.67 -5.02 -7.39
N HIS A 75 6.65 -6.33 -7.36
CA HIS A 75 7.77 -7.22 -7.09
C HIS A 75 8.65 -6.74 -5.90
N LEU A 76 9.92 -6.44 -6.14
CA LEU A 76 10.88 -5.96 -5.13
C LEU A 76 10.96 -4.43 -5.04
N LEU A 77 10.04 -3.68 -5.66
CA LEU A 77 10.09 -2.23 -5.61
C LEU A 77 9.99 -1.73 -4.16
N PRO A 78 10.87 -0.81 -3.75
CA PRO A 78 10.73 -0.09 -2.49
C PRO A 78 9.59 0.92 -2.61
N ALA A 79 8.92 1.24 -1.49
CA ALA A 79 7.88 2.27 -1.48
C ALA A 79 8.44 3.67 -1.18
N THR A 80 9.56 3.74 -0.47
CA THR A 80 10.16 4.99 0.01
C THR A 80 11.68 4.94 -0.08
N ALA A 81 12.34 6.10 0.02
CA ALA A 81 13.80 6.18 -0.10
C ALA A 81 14.54 5.81 1.20
N ASP A 82 13.97 6.09 2.38
CA ASP A 82 14.74 6.18 3.62
C ASP A 82 14.04 5.71 4.91
N ASN A 83 12.90 5.01 4.80
CA ASN A 83 12.18 4.49 5.97
C ASN A 83 12.05 2.96 5.96
N TYR A 84 11.16 2.43 6.82
CA TYR A 84 10.87 1.01 6.94
C TYR A 84 10.54 0.33 5.59
N PHE A 85 9.88 1.05 4.68
CA PHE A 85 9.46 0.55 3.37
C PHE A 85 10.51 0.81 2.26
N SER A 86 11.71 1.25 2.59
CA SER A 86 12.83 1.42 1.64
C SER A 86 13.50 0.11 1.22
N LYS A 87 13.18 -0.99 1.91
CA LYS A 87 13.72 -2.31 1.60
C LYS A 87 13.11 -2.90 0.32
N PRO A 88 13.78 -3.83 -0.34
CA PRO A 88 13.20 -4.59 -1.44
C PRO A 88 11.87 -5.23 -1.04
N GLY A 89 10.84 -5.06 -1.87
CA GLY A 89 9.48 -5.49 -1.55
C GLY A 89 8.69 -4.55 -0.63
N GLY A 90 9.27 -3.40 -0.29
CA GLY A 90 8.61 -2.41 0.59
C GLY A 90 7.26 -1.93 0.06
N LEU A 91 7.11 -1.79 -1.27
CA LEU A 91 5.85 -1.38 -1.89
C LEU A 91 4.77 -2.46 -1.75
N LEU A 92 5.13 -3.74 -1.90
CA LEU A 92 4.21 -4.85 -1.62
C LEU A 92 3.74 -4.82 -0.17
N ARG A 93 4.67 -4.68 0.76
CA ARG A 93 4.39 -4.61 2.20
C ARG A 93 3.47 -3.44 2.54
N LEU A 94 3.79 -2.24 2.06
CA LEU A 94 2.99 -1.04 2.30
C LEU A 94 1.57 -1.20 1.77
N GLY A 95 1.39 -1.69 0.55
CA GLY A 95 0.07 -1.93 -0.03
C GLY A 95 -0.76 -2.92 0.79
N LEU A 96 -0.16 -4.02 1.24
CA LEU A 96 -0.82 -5.02 2.08
C LEU A 96 -1.18 -4.47 3.47
N GLU A 97 -0.31 -3.70 4.11
CA GLU A 97 -0.59 -3.06 5.41
C GLU A 97 -1.70 -2.01 5.28
N THR A 98 -1.66 -1.18 4.25
CA THR A 98 -2.71 -0.19 3.99
C THR A 98 -4.05 -0.85 3.73
N ALA A 99 -4.09 -1.93 2.94
CA ALA A 99 -5.29 -2.72 2.71
C ALA A 99 -5.84 -3.34 4.00
N PHE A 100 -4.96 -3.88 4.85
CA PHE A 100 -5.34 -4.46 6.15
C PHE A 100 -5.97 -3.41 7.08
N PHE A 101 -5.31 -2.26 7.28
CA PHE A 101 -5.84 -1.20 8.13
C PHE A 101 -7.11 -0.57 7.57
N SER A 102 -7.22 -0.45 6.24
CA SER A 102 -8.45 0.00 5.58
C SER A 102 -9.62 -0.95 5.84
N LEU A 103 -9.40 -2.26 5.79
CA LEU A 103 -10.40 -3.27 6.15
C LEU A 103 -10.83 -3.16 7.61
N GLN A 104 -9.89 -3.02 8.54
CA GLN A 104 -10.22 -2.80 9.95
C GLN A 104 -11.06 -1.53 10.14
N GLY A 105 -10.75 -0.46 9.42
CA GLY A 105 -11.53 0.77 9.41
C GLY A 105 -12.98 0.57 8.95
N THR A 106 -13.26 -0.41 8.08
CA THR A 106 -14.64 -0.69 7.64
C THR A 106 -15.55 -1.18 8.76
N ASP A 107 -15.00 -1.85 9.77
CA ASP A 107 -15.78 -2.35 10.91
C ASP A 107 -16.26 -1.21 11.82
N ALA A 108 -15.55 -0.10 11.83
CA ALA A 108 -15.90 1.10 12.61
C ALA A 108 -16.86 2.05 11.87
N HIS A 109 -17.10 1.86 10.58
CA HIS A 109 -17.89 2.78 9.76
C HIS A 109 -19.14 2.15 9.17
N ILE A 110 -20.27 2.86 9.25
CA ILE A 110 -21.52 2.49 8.62
C ILE A 110 -21.62 3.19 7.26
N PHE A 111 -21.22 2.51 6.19
CA PHE A 111 -21.24 3.07 4.83
C PHE A 111 -22.64 3.32 4.26
N SER A 112 -23.67 2.71 4.85
CA SER A 112 -25.00 2.65 4.24
C SER A 112 -25.96 3.76 4.63
N GLY A 113 -25.62 4.61 5.59
CA GLY A 113 -26.51 5.69 6.01
C GLY A 113 -27.94 5.22 6.31
N ARG A 114 -28.89 5.57 5.43
CA ARG A 114 -30.34 5.27 5.55
C ARG A 114 -30.80 3.98 4.86
N MET A 115 -29.90 3.11 4.46
CA MET A 115 -30.27 1.87 3.75
C MET A 115 -30.94 0.85 4.69
N SER A 116 -31.79 -0.02 4.10
CA SER A 116 -32.38 -1.14 4.83
C SER A 116 -31.31 -2.16 5.27
N ILE A 117 -31.59 -2.91 6.35
CA ILE A 117 -30.66 -3.94 6.86
C ILE A 117 -30.37 -5.01 5.80
N SER A 118 -31.37 -5.38 5.00
CA SER A 118 -31.20 -6.36 3.93
C SER A 118 -30.27 -5.87 2.82
N ALA A 119 -30.48 -4.63 2.35
CA ALA A 119 -29.63 -4.02 1.35
C ALA A 119 -28.19 -3.83 1.86
N ARG A 120 -28.02 -3.48 3.12
CA ARG A 120 -26.71 -3.37 3.78
C ARG A 120 -25.96 -4.71 3.76
N ARG A 121 -26.60 -5.79 4.21
CA ARG A 121 -25.99 -7.14 4.21
C ARG A 121 -25.57 -7.59 2.81
N GLN A 122 -26.35 -7.23 1.79
CA GLN A 122 -26.05 -7.60 0.41
C GLN A 122 -24.87 -6.82 -0.16
N LEU A 123 -24.67 -5.56 0.25
CA LEU A 123 -23.63 -4.67 -0.27
C LEU A 123 -22.34 -4.69 0.53
N GLU A 124 -22.38 -5.09 1.80
CA GLU A 124 -21.22 -5.11 2.69
C GLU A 124 -20.01 -5.87 2.12
N PRO A 125 -20.15 -7.07 1.53
CA PRO A 125 -18.99 -7.74 0.92
C PRO A 125 -18.36 -6.95 -0.23
N ARG A 126 -19.20 -6.25 -1.02
CA ARG A 126 -18.71 -5.41 -2.12
C ARG A 126 -17.94 -4.19 -1.62
N TRP A 127 -18.40 -3.56 -0.55
CA TRP A 127 -17.70 -2.44 0.06
C TRP A 127 -16.36 -2.87 0.66
N ARG A 128 -16.33 -4.01 1.37
CA ARG A 128 -15.08 -4.58 1.89
C ARG A 128 -14.09 -4.84 0.76
N HIS A 129 -14.57 -5.43 -0.34
CA HIS A 129 -13.73 -5.71 -1.51
C HIS A 129 -13.21 -4.41 -2.14
N ALA A 130 -14.06 -3.42 -2.36
CA ALA A 130 -13.65 -2.12 -2.90
C ALA A 130 -12.63 -1.40 -1.99
N THR A 131 -12.85 -1.41 -0.68
CA THR A 131 -11.93 -0.81 0.29
C THR A 131 -10.58 -1.53 0.30
N PHE A 132 -10.59 -2.86 0.21
CA PHE A 132 -9.36 -3.65 0.10
C PHE A 132 -8.56 -3.27 -1.15
N ILE A 133 -9.22 -3.22 -2.32
CA ILE A 133 -8.55 -2.83 -3.58
C ILE A 133 -8.00 -1.41 -3.50
N ALA A 134 -8.78 -0.46 -2.99
CA ALA A 134 -8.37 0.92 -2.84
C ALA A 134 -7.14 1.04 -1.92
N GLY A 135 -7.13 0.33 -0.78
CA GLY A 135 -6.00 0.30 0.12
C GLY A 135 -4.76 -0.36 -0.48
N LEU A 136 -4.94 -1.48 -1.20
CA LEU A 136 -3.83 -2.20 -1.83
C LEU A 136 -3.13 -1.38 -2.92
N CYS A 137 -3.90 -0.60 -3.68
CA CYS A 137 -3.41 0.12 -4.84
C CYS A 137 -3.20 1.62 -4.60
N CYS A 138 -3.32 2.11 -3.36
CA CYS A 138 -3.29 3.55 -3.08
C CYS A 138 -1.95 4.22 -3.44
N GLU A 139 -0.86 3.47 -3.46
CA GLU A 139 0.49 3.95 -3.77
C GLU A 139 0.89 3.73 -5.24
N LEU A 140 -0.01 3.20 -6.08
CA LEU A 140 0.22 3.05 -7.52
C LEU A 140 -0.22 4.32 -8.26
N HIS A 141 0.65 5.31 -8.38
CA HIS A 141 0.41 6.56 -9.12
C HIS A 141 1.61 7.02 -9.95
#